data_bd5ef02ee8e7083ee274a88b428fa04f
#
_entry.id   bd5ef02ee8e7083ee274a88b428fa04f
#
_cell.length_a   1.000
_cell.length_b   1.000
_cell.length_c   1.000
_cell.angle_alpha   90.00
_cell.angle_beta   90.00
_cell.angle_gamma   90.00
#
_symmetry.space_group_name_H-M   'P 1'
#
loop_
_entity.id
_entity.type
_entity.pdbx_description
1 polymer ?
#
loop_
_entity_poly.entity_id
_entity_poly.type
_entity_poly.pdbx_seq_one_letter_code
_entity_poly.pdbx_strand_id
1 'polypeptide(L)'
;MLAEAGILLVDDLSPDDWATIRDGHRIRIDDEGGLFDGEREIGRGRVLDRDTLEGDLERARGGMAAQLESFTHNSTEFLRRESDLLLHGKGSPRLASRVEGRPAVVVVAGPDLAEELRGLRPWLREQHPVLIAVDTAADTLLAAGRQPDVVVLSSPHQGEERVSAKVLRGARDVVVVVDRGDGKTPLDALERLNVRPMRFETGALPEDAALMLASLSHASLVVGAGVHASLDDFLDRQRTGLASTYLTRLRLGPQLVDARAVPVLYSGRVRTWQLWLALLAGLVAVVAAIGVTPVGQQWFDDLQPALSDLLSTVQGLFS
;
A
#
# COMPACT_ATOMS: atom_id res chain seq x y z
N MET A 1 -30.30 -16.54 13.89
CA MET A 1 -29.35 -17.32 14.72
C MET A 1 -29.25 -16.79 16.16
N LEU A 2 -28.73 -15.56 16.43
CA LEU A 2 -28.59 -15.06 17.82
C LEU A 2 -29.93 -14.78 18.48
N ALA A 3 -30.84 -14.08 17.79
CA ALA A 3 -32.22 -13.86 18.28
C ALA A 3 -33.05 -15.17 18.44
N GLU A 4 -32.83 -16.16 17.59
CA GLU A 4 -33.43 -17.49 17.72
C GLU A 4 -32.86 -18.27 18.92
N ALA A 5 -31.65 -17.97 19.35
CA ALA A 5 -31.02 -18.53 20.55
C ALA A 5 -31.45 -17.81 21.83
N GLY A 6 -32.38 -16.84 21.77
CA GLY A 6 -32.82 -16.05 22.92
C GLY A 6 -31.79 -15.04 23.40
N ILE A 7 -30.86 -14.66 22.55
CA ILE A 7 -29.84 -13.63 22.85
C ILE A 7 -30.43 -12.28 22.47
N LEU A 8 -30.55 -11.38 23.46
CA LEU A 8 -30.99 -10.01 23.24
C LEU A 8 -29.97 -9.25 22.42
N LEU A 9 -30.38 -8.64 21.33
CA LEU A 9 -29.57 -7.80 20.47
C LEU A 9 -30.05 -6.36 20.56
N VAL A 10 -29.16 -5.43 20.77
CA VAL A 10 -29.46 -3.99 20.84
C VAL A 10 -28.58 -3.27 19.84
N ASP A 11 -29.17 -2.41 19.03
CA ASP A 11 -28.53 -1.60 18.00
C ASP A 11 -28.81 -0.12 18.22
N ASP A 12 -28.21 0.74 17.40
CA ASP A 12 -28.43 2.19 17.37
C ASP A 12 -28.06 2.92 18.66
N LEU A 13 -26.96 2.47 19.31
CA LEU A 13 -26.35 3.18 20.43
C LEU A 13 -25.64 4.45 19.94
N SER A 14 -25.82 5.56 20.65
CA SER A 14 -25.11 6.79 20.31
C SER A 14 -23.58 6.63 20.50
N PRO A 15 -22.74 7.38 19.76
CA PRO A 15 -21.30 7.38 19.96
C PRO A 15 -20.89 7.76 21.39
N ASP A 16 -21.65 8.65 22.05
CA ASP A 16 -21.41 9.06 23.42
C ASP A 16 -21.73 7.94 24.43
N ASP A 17 -22.76 7.14 24.15
CA ASP A 17 -23.09 5.97 24.96
C ASP A 17 -22.02 4.90 24.85
N TRP A 18 -21.52 4.65 23.65
CA TRP A 18 -20.37 3.75 23.43
C TRP A 18 -19.14 4.18 24.20
N ALA A 19 -18.83 5.47 24.25
CA ALA A 19 -17.67 6.02 24.96
C ALA A 19 -17.75 5.82 26.49
N THR A 20 -18.95 5.59 27.03
CA THR A 20 -19.14 5.32 28.46
C THR A 20 -18.92 3.86 28.84
N ILE A 21 -18.98 2.95 27.88
CA ILE A 21 -18.75 1.52 28.08
C ILE A 21 -17.25 1.26 28.24
N ARG A 22 -16.83 0.74 29.40
CA ARG A 22 -15.44 0.41 29.69
C ARG A 22 -15.20 -1.08 29.52
N ASP A 23 -14.06 -1.43 28.97
CA ASP A 23 -13.64 -2.83 28.83
C ASP A 23 -13.56 -3.52 30.20
N GLY A 24 -14.10 -4.74 30.30
CA GLY A 24 -14.16 -5.53 31.52
C GLY A 24 -15.31 -5.21 32.49
N HIS A 25 -16.13 -4.18 32.21
CA HIS A 25 -17.32 -3.88 33.02
C HIS A 25 -18.49 -4.82 32.69
N ARG A 26 -19.29 -5.17 33.72
CA ARG A 26 -20.55 -5.88 33.54
C ARG A 26 -21.67 -4.90 33.28
N ILE A 27 -22.21 -4.97 32.09
CA ILE A 27 -23.36 -4.15 31.68
C ILE A 27 -24.60 -5.04 31.68
N ARG A 28 -25.68 -4.55 32.27
CA ARG A 28 -27.02 -5.16 32.18
C ARG A 28 -27.77 -4.49 31.06
N ILE A 29 -28.40 -5.29 30.22
CA ILE A 29 -29.30 -4.82 29.17
C ILE A 29 -30.72 -5.30 29.55
N ASP A 30 -31.68 -4.38 29.52
CA ASP A 30 -33.08 -4.72 29.76
C ASP A 30 -33.83 -5.04 28.45
N ASP A 31 -35.05 -5.53 28.58
CA ASP A 31 -35.89 -5.93 27.43
C ASP A 31 -36.33 -4.73 26.57
N GLU A 32 -36.14 -3.51 27.05
CA GLU A 32 -36.48 -2.26 26.33
C GLU A 32 -35.24 -1.62 25.64
N GLY A 33 -34.08 -2.26 25.72
CA GLY A 33 -32.82 -1.78 25.11
C GLY A 33 -32.06 -0.79 25.97
N GLY A 34 -32.39 -0.61 27.25
CA GLY A 34 -31.65 0.19 28.20
C GLY A 34 -30.37 -0.54 28.61
N LEU A 35 -29.24 0.18 28.60
CA LEU A 35 -27.95 -0.30 29.07
C LEU A 35 -27.64 0.29 30.43
N PHE A 36 -27.26 -0.54 31.41
CA PHE A 36 -27.03 -0.15 32.79
C PHE A 36 -25.66 -0.61 33.29
N ASP A 37 -24.92 0.29 33.92
CA ASP A 37 -23.76 -0.02 34.75
C ASP A 37 -24.20 0.06 36.23
N GLY A 38 -24.46 -1.10 36.84
CA GLY A 38 -25.14 -1.20 38.12
C GLY A 38 -26.61 -0.75 38.02
N GLU A 39 -26.98 0.32 38.72
CA GLU A 39 -28.32 0.94 38.68
C GLU A 39 -28.40 2.16 37.75
N ARG A 40 -27.28 2.60 37.22
CA ARG A 40 -27.22 3.79 36.37
C ARG A 40 -27.44 3.43 34.90
N GLU A 41 -28.43 4.02 34.25
CA GLU A 41 -28.58 3.97 32.80
C GLU A 41 -27.43 4.75 32.13
N ILE A 42 -26.69 4.08 31.25
CA ILE A 42 -25.54 4.64 30.54
C ILE A 42 -25.81 4.86 29.07
N GLY A 43 -26.90 4.33 28.56
CA GLY A 43 -27.33 4.49 27.18
C GLY A 43 -28.60 3.68 26.91
N ARG A 44 -29.21 3.95 25.76
CA ARG A 44 -30.38 3.23 25.30
C ARG A 44 -30.26 2.98 23.79
N GLY A 45 -30.43 1.73 23.40
CA GLY A 45 -30.47 1.33 22.00
C GLY A 45 -31.82 0.76 21.62
N ARG A 46 -31.94 0.33 20.38
CA ARG A 46 -33.12 -0.34 19.83
C ARG A 46 -32.97 -1.85 19.94
N VAL A 47 -33.96 -2.50 20.56
CA VAL A 47 -33.98 -3.96 20.62
C VAL A 47 -34.30 -4.52 19.22
N LEU A 48 -33.46 -5.42 18.75
CA LEU A 48 -33.67 -6.13 17.49
C LEU A 48 -34.43 -7.42 17.75
N ASP A 49 -35.70 -7.37 17.48
CA ASP A 49 -36.53 -8.59 17.37
C ASP A 49 -36.51 -9.16 15.92
N ARG A 50 -37.19 -10.26 15.71
CA ARG A 50 -37.21 -10.93 14.42
C ARG A 50 -37.82 -10.04 13.32
N ASP A 51 -38.92 -9.36 13.65
CA ASP A 51 -39.66 -8.55 12.68
C ASP A 51 -38.90 -7.28 12.30
N THR A 52 -38.26 -6.64 13.28
CA THR A 52 -37.32 -5.50 13.01
C THR A 52 -36.14 -5.95 12.19
N LEU A 53 -35.56 -7.12 12.46
CA LEU A 53 -34.43 -7.64 11.70
C LEU A 53 -34.82 -7.95 10.24
N GLU A 54 -36.01 -8.55 10.00
CA GLU A 54 -36.52 -8.81 8.66
C GLU A 54 -36.76 -7.50 7.89
N GLY A 55 -37.36 -6.50 8.55
CA GLY A 55 -37.53 -5.16 7.96
C GLY A 55 -36.24 -4.43 7.66
N ASP A 56 -35.22 -4.57 8.51
CA ASP A 56 -33.90 -4.01 8.29
C ASP A 56 -33.15 -4.70 7.14
N LEU A 57 -33.29 -6.03 7.03
CA LEU A 57 -32.77 -6.81 5.91
C LEU A 57 -33.40 -6.41 4.57
N GLU A 58 -34.72 -6.19 4.54
CA GLU A 58 -35.41 -5.73 3.32
C GLU A 58 -34.96 -4.33 2.93
N ARG A 59 -34.82 -3.42 3.91
CA ARG A 59 -34.26 -2.06 3.65
C ARG A 59 -32.82 -2.12 3.16
N ALA A 60 -31.99 -2.98 3.74
CA ALA A 60 -30.61 -3.19 3.31
C ALA A 60 -30.56 -3.76 1.88
N ARG A 61 -31.41 -4.73 1.54
CA ARG A 61 -31.53 -5.27 0.16
C ARG A 61 -31.94 -4.20 -0.84
N GLY A 62 -32.96 -3.39 -0.49
CA GLY A 62 -33.37 -2.27 -1.33
C GLY A 62 -32.27 -1.23 -1.50
N GLY A 63 -31.53 -0.96 -0.44
CA GLY A 63 -30.38 -0.09 -0.48
C GLY A 63 -29.25 -0.62 -1.36
N MET A 64 -28.99 -1.91 -1.31
CA MET A 64 -27.97 -2.57 -2.14
C MET A 64 -28.34 -2.54 -3.63
N ALA A 65 -29.63 -2.76 -3.96
CA ALA A 65 -30.12 -2.69 -5.33
C ALA A 65 -29.91 -1.28 -5.92
N ALA A 66 -30.26 -0.23 -5.17
CA ALA A 66 -30.03 1.15 -5.59
C ALA A 66 -28.53 1.47 -5.74
N GLN A 67 -27.68 0.95 -4.87
CA GLN A 67 -26.22 1.11 -4.96
C GLN A 67 -25.66 0.43 -6.21
N LEU A 68 -26.13 -0.79 -6.52
CA LEU A 68 -25.74 -1.50 -7.75
C LEU A 68 -26.17 -0.76 -9.01
N GLU A 69 -27.39 -0.20 -9.03
CA GLU A 69 -27.88 0.58 -10.16
C GLU A 69 -27.03 1.83 -10.37
N SER A 70 -26.76 2.58 -9.30
CA SER A 70 -25.88 3.75 -9.32
C SER A 70 -24.46 3.38 -9.77
N PHE A 71 -23.90 2.31 -9.25
CA PHE A 71 -22.58 1.81 -9.64
C PHE A 71 -22.54 1.43 -11.12
N THR A 72 -23.57 0.73 -11.62
CA THR A 72 -23.63 0.32 -13.03
C THR A 72 -23.69 1.53 -13.94
N HIS A 73 -24.53 2.52 -13.60
CA HIS A 73 -24.64 3.76 -14.37
C HIS A 73 -23.30 4.51 -14.39
N ASN A 74 -22.70 4.75 -13.21
CA ASN A 74 -21.45 5.47 -13.07
C ASN A 74 -20.29 4.74 -13.76
N SER A 75 -20.26 3.40 -13.70
CA SER A 75 -19.24 2.59 -14.36
C SER A 75 -19.33 2.67 -15.86
N THR A 76 -20.56 2.64 -16.39
CA THR A 76 -20.79 2.78 -17.84
C THR A 76 -20.36 4.17 -18.35
N GLU A 77 -20.70 5.20 -17.58
CA GLU A 77 -20.32 6.58 -17.93
C GLU A 77 -18.81 6.78 -17.83
N PHE A 78 -18.19 6.31 -16.76
CA PHE A 78 -16.74 6.37 -16.58
C PHE A 78 -16.01 5.62 -17.71
N LEU A 79 -16.44 4.40 -18.01
CA LEU A 79 -15.85 3.62 -19.11
C LEU A 79 -15.98 4.34 -20.46
N ARG A 80 -17.11 4.98 -20.73
CA ARG A 80 -17.32 5.76 -21.97
C ARG A 80 -16.39 6.97 -22.04
N ARG A 81 -16.22 7.68 -20.92
CA ARG A 81 -15.36 8.87 -20.86
C ARG A 81 -13.88 8.53 -20.90
N GLU A 82 -13.48 7.45 -20.22
CA GLU A 82 -12.08 7.09 -20.01
C GLU A 82 -11.61 5.92 -20.91
N SER A 83 -12.42 5.49 -21.89
CA SER A 83 -12.12 4.34 -22.75
C SER A 83 -10.74 4.42 -23.40
N ASP A 84 -10.38 5.56 -23.93
CA ASP A 84 -9.09 5.78 -24.59
C ASP A 84 -7.91 5.64 -23.61
N LEU A 85 -8.07 6.11 -22.39
CA LEU A 85 -7.07 5.96 -21.33
C LEU A 85 -7.00 4.50 -20.86
N LEU A 86 -8.16 3.93 -20.52
CA LEU A 86 -8.24 2.58 -19.97
C LEU A 86 -7.77 1.50 -20.95
N LEU A 87 -8.13 1.60 -22.20
CA LEU A 87 -7.84 0.57 -23.22
C LEU A 87 -6.50 0.81 -23.92
N HIS A 88 -6.17 2.08 -24.21
CA HIS A 88 -5.04 2.43 -25.06
C HIS A 88 -3.98 3.30 -24.39
N GLY A 89 -4.19 3.72 -23.13
CA GLY A 89 -3.26 4.59 -22.39
C GLY A 89 -3.14 6.01 -22.96
N LYS A 90 -4.06 6.43 -23.83
CA LYS A 90 -4.02 7.76 -24.42
C LYS A 90 -4.31 8.83 -23.33
N GLY A 91 -3.53 9.90 -23.36
CA GLY A 91 -3.65 10.99 -22.40
C GLY A 91 -2.80 10.80 -21.13
N SER A 92 -2.14 9.65 -20.96
CA SER A 92 -1.19 9.45 -19.86
C SER A 92 0.06 10.32 -20.05
N PRO A 93 0.51 11.08 -19.04
CA PRO A 93 1.73 11.86 -19.12
C PRO A 93 2.97 10.96 -19.20
N ARG A 94 3.99 11.41 -19.90
CA ARG A 94 5.27 10.70 -20.01
C ARG A 94 6.17 11.10 -18.83
N LEU A 95 6.48 10.14 -17.98
CA LEU A 95 7.36 10.35 -16.84
C LEU A 95 8.83 10.46 -17.28
N ALA A 96 9.61 11.32 -16.60
CA ALA A 96 11.07 11.30 -16.68
C ALA A 96 11.66 10.16 -15.83
N SER A 97 10.93 9.69 -14.84
CA SER A 97 11.26 8.51 -14.03
C SER A 97 11.19 7.24 -14.88
N ARG A 98 12.26 6.44 -14.84
CA ARG A 98 12.32 5.18 -15.59
C ARG A 98 11.53 4.10 -14.84
N VAL A 99 10.30 3.88 -15.27
CA VAL A 99 9.37 2.88 -14.68
C VAL A 99 9.41 1.55 -15.44
N GLU A 100 9.60 1.59 -16.75
CA GLU A 100 9.54 0.42 -17.63
C GLU A 100 10.40 -0.75 -17.15
N GLY A 101 9.78 -1.92 -17.02
CA GLY A 101 10.42 -3.16 -16.56
C GLY A 101 10.76 -3.23 -15.09
N ARG A 102 10.53 -2.17 -14.32
CA ARG A 102 10.78 -2.12 -12.88
C ARG A 102 9.49 -2.28 -12.09
N PRO A 103 9.54 -2.84 -10.86
CA PRO A 103 8.40 -2.76 -9.95
C PRO A 103 8.12 -1.30 -9.58
N ALA A 104 6.85 -0.98 -9.37
CA ALA A 104 6.42 0.31 -8.83
C ALA A 104 5.63 0.09 -7.52
N VAL A 105 5.76 1.02 -6.57
CA VAL A 105 4.93 1.07 -5.37
C VAL A 105 4.13 2.35 -5.41
N VAL A 106 2.82 2.21 -5.39
CA VAL A 106 1.89 3.33 -5.27
C VAL A 106 1.48 3.45 -3.81
N VAL A 107 1.75 4.62 -3.22
CA VAL A 107 1.54 4.90 -1.80
C VAL A 107 0.43 5.92 -1.65
N VAL A 108 -0.62 5.55 -0.93
CA VAL A 108 -1.80 6.37 -0.66
C VAL A 108 -1.99 6.52 0.84
N ALA A 109 -2.49 7.66 1.29
CA ALA A 109 -2.75 7.90 2.70
C ALA A 109 -3.86 6.95 3.22
N GLY A 110 -3.60 6.32 4.34
CA GLY A 110 -4.51 5.39 4.99
C GLY A 110 -4.06 5.06 6.41
N PRO A 111 -4.96 4.54 7.26
CA PRO A 111 -4.66 4.30 8.67
C PRO A 111 -3.49 3.32 8.87
N ASP A 112 -3.38 2.31 8.03
CA ASP A 112 -2.40 1.23 8.16
C ASP A 112 -1.12 1.46 7.34
N LEU A 113 -1.04 2.58 6.61
CA LEU A 113 0.08 2.86 5.70
C LEU A 113 1.46 2.73 6.36
N ALA A 114 1.60 3.22 7.59
CA ALA A 114 2.88 3.16 8.30
C ALA A 114 3.31 1.71 8.62
N GLU A 115 2.36 0.82 8.86
CA GLU A 115 2.61 -0.60 9.09
C GLU A 115 2.97 -1.31 7.79
N GLU A 116 2.23 -1.06 6.74
CA GLU A 116 2.49 -1.60 5.40
C GLU A 116 3.89 -1.22 4.90
N LEU A 117 4.27 0.06 5.02
CA LEU A 117 5.61 0.54 4.66
C LEU A 117 6.71 -0.14 5.50
N ARG A 118 6.45 -0.42 6.79
CA ARG A 118 7.39 -1.19 7.63
C ARG A 118 7.56 -2.62 7.12
N GLY A 119 6.46 -3.28 6.77
CA GLY A 119 6.47 -4.64 6.20
C GLY A 119 7.20 -4.71 4.86
N LEU A 120 7.05 -3.68 4.02
CA LEU A 120 7.69 -3.61 2.71
C LEU A 120 9.21 -3.32 2.77
N ARG A 121 9.77 -2.85 3.89
CA ARG A 121 11.18 -2.41 3.97
C ARG A 121 12.21 -3.38 3.38
N PRO A 122 12.16 -4.70 3.63
CA PRO A 122 13.12 -5.65 3.05
C PRO A 122 13.03 -5.67 1.53
N TRP A 123 11.81 -5.76 1.01
CA TRP A 123 11.52 -5.80 -0.42
C TRP A 123 11.91 -4.50 -1.13
N LEU A 124 11.61 -3.34 -0.54
CA LEU A 124 12.02 -2.02 -1.06
C LEU A 124 13.53 -1.86 -1.17
N ARG A 125 14.28 -2.47 -0.26
CA ARG A 125 15.77 -2.41 -0.29
C ARG A 125 16.36 -3.28 -1.38
N GLU A 126 15.71 -4.39 -1.71
CA GLU A 126 16.23 -5.37 -2.63
C GLU A 126 15.80 -5.11 -4.06
N GLN A 127 14.53 -4.76 -4.25
CA GLN A 127 13.97 -4.57 -5.58
C GLN A 127 14.15 -3.15 -6.14
N HIS A 128 14.47 -2.17 -5.28
CA HIS A 128 14.60 -0.76 -5.66
C HIS A 128 13.46 -0.30 -6.57
N PRO A 129 12.17 -0.47 -6.17
CA PRO A 129 11.03 -0.11 -7.00
C PRO A 129 10.97 1.41 -7.24
N VAL A 130 10.21 1.82 -8.23
CA VAL A 130 9.83 3.22 -8.41
C VAL A 130 8.76 3.56 -7.38
N LEU A 131 8.96 4.66 -6.65
CA LEU A 131 8.06 5.10 -5.60
C LEU A 131 7.15 6.21 -6.12
N ILE A 132 5.86 5.93 -6.20
CA ILE A 132 4.81 6.86 -6.63
C ILE A 132 3.95 7.15 -5.42
N ALA A 133 3.89 8.39 -4.97
CA ALA A 133 3.12 8.77 -3.80
C ALA A 133 1.99 9.74 -4.15
N VAL A 134 0.84 9.57 -3.52
CA VAL A 134 -0.36 10.37 -3.77
C VAL A 134 -0.55 11.34 -2.60
N ASP A 135 -0.67 12.61 -2.91
CA ASP A 135 -0.92 13.70 -1.95
C ASP A 135 -0.04 13.58 -0.68
N THR A 136 -0.62 13.69 0.51
CA THR A 136 0.10 13.67 1.80
C THR A 136 0.83 12.36 2.11
N ALA A 137 0.50 11.27 1.41
CA ALA A 137 1.27 10.03 1.54
C ALA A 137 2.75 10.22 1.11
N ALA A 138 3.04 11.25 0.30
CA ALA A 138 4.39 11.60 -0.09
C ALA A 138 5.24 12.08 1.10
N ASP A 139 4.65 12.84 2.02
CA ASP A 139 5.31 13.26 3.28
C ASP A 139 5.49 12.08 4.24
N THR A 140 4.50 11.19 4.32
CA THR A 140 4.59 9.95 5.11
C THR A 140 5.72 9.05 4.60
N LEU A 141 5.86 8.91 3.29
CA LEU A 141 6.93 8.15 2.67
C LEU A 141 8.31 8.78 2.96
N LEU A 142 8.42 10.13 2.89
CA LEU A 142 9.64 10.85 3.25
C LEU A 142 9.98 10.67 4.74
N ALA A 143 9.00 10.72 5.64
CA ALA A 143 9.18 10.45 7.06
C ALA A 143 9.66 9.00 7.32
N ALA A 144 9.26 8.04 6.47
CA ALA A 144 9.78 6.67 6.50
C ALA A 144 11.21 6.53 5.91
N GLY A 145 11.86 7.64 5.55
CA GLY A 145 13.23 7.70 5.03
C GLY A 145 13.34 7.38 3.54
N ARG A 146 12.26 7.56 2.78
CA ARG A 146 12.21 7.30 1.34
C ARG A 146 11.68 8.52 0.58
N GLN A 147 12.44 8.99 -0.40
CA GLN A 147 12.00 10.04 -1.30
C GLN A 147 11.15 9.41 -2.41
N PRO A 148 9.93 9.92 -2.70
CA PRO A 148 9.17 9.48 -3.88
C PRO A 148 9.87 9.91 -5.17
N ASP A 149 9.84 9.04 -6.17
CA ASP A 149 10.28 9.37 -7.54
C ASP A 149 9.22 10.21 -8.25
N VAL A 150 7.96 9.86 -8.04
CA VAL A 150 6.79 10.52 -8.64
C VAL A 150 5.83 10.93 -7.53
N VAL A 151 5.33 12.15 -7.58
CA VAL A 151 4.25 12.63 -6.72
C VAL A 151 3.03 12.90 -7.58
N VAL A 152 1.91 12.27 -7.26
CA VAL A 152 0.61 12.49 -7.89
C VAL A 152 -0.23 13.35 -6.95
N LEU A 153 -0.70 14.47 -7.44
CA LEU A 153 -1.47 15.43 -6.66
C LEU A 153 -2.92 15.47 -7.15
N SER A 154 -3.83 15.54 -6.20
CA SER A 154 -5.22 15.93 -6.46
C SER A 154 -5.30 17.34 -7.04
N SER A 155 -6.37 17.62 -7.78
CA SER A 155 -6.63 18.99 -8.22
C SER A 155 -6.68 19.95 -7.01
N PRO A 156 -6.11 21.16 -7.11
CA PRO A 156 -6.09 22.14 -6.01
C PRO A 156 -7.46 22.49 -5.41
N HIS A 157 -8.54 22.13 -6.10
CA HIS A 157 -9.90 22.32 -5.63
C HIS A 157 -10.46 21.17 -4.78
N GLN A 158 -9.71 20.03 -4.67
CA GLN A 158 -10.20 18.82 -4.00
C GLN A 158 -9.56 18.51 -2.65
N GLY A 159 -8.56 19.27 -2.21
CA GLY A 159 -7.88 18.98 -0.94
C GLY A 159 -7.24 20.20 -0.29
N GLU A 160 -7.48 20.36 1.02
CA GLU A 160 -6.85 21.41 1.84
C GLU A 160 -5.44 21.03 2.29
N GLU A 161 -5.08 19.74 2.26
CA GLU A 161 -3.80 19.25 2.72
C GLU A 161 -2.72 19.44 1.64
N ARG A 162 -1.71 20.20 2.00
CA ARG A 162 -0.60 20.54 1.10
C ARG A 162 0.60 19.64 1.35
N VAL A 163 1.05 19.00 0.28
CA VAL A 163 2.34 18.29 0.29
C VAL A 163 3.49 19.27 0.53
N SER A 164 4.45 18.88 1.34
CA SER A 164 5.58 19.74 1.68
C SER A 164 6.43 20.10 0.45
N ALA A 165 6.89 21.34 0.40
CA ALA A 165 7.76 21.81 -0.69
C ALA A 165 9.06 21.00 -0.79
N LYS A 166 9.52 20.39 0.31
CA LYS A 166 10.70 19.54 0.34
C LYS A 166 10.49 18.28 -0.50
N VAL A 167 9.35 17.62 -0.35
CA VAL A 167 8.99 16.41 -1.12
C VAL A 167 8.85 16.77 -2.60
N LEU A 168 8.09 17.84 -2.90
CA LEU A 168 7.83 18.25 -4.29
C LEU A 168 9.10 18.59 -5.05
N ARG A 169 10.05 19.30 -4.42
CA ARG A 169 11.35 19.61 -5.04
C ARG A 169 12.26 18.41 -5.18
N GLY A 170 12.11 17.42 -4.32
CA GLY A 170 12.89 16.19 -4.35
C GLY A 170 12.36 15.13 -5.30
N ALA A 171 11.10 15.21 -5.69
CA ALA A 171 10.50 14.30 -6.66
C ALA A 171 11.02 14.59 -8.07
N ARG A 172 11.21 13.54 -8.85
CA ARG A 172 11.64 13.67 -10.26
C ARG A 172 10.50 14.12 -11.14
N ASP A 173 9.32 13.63 -10.86
CA ASP A 173 8.09 13.96 -11.58
C ASP A 173 6.99 14.39 -10.59
N VAL A 174 6.27 15.44 -10.94
CA VAL A 174 5.06 15.85 -10.23
C VAL A 174 3.92 15.87 -11.24
N VAL A 175 2.89 15.09 -10.98
CA VAL A 175 1.71 14.94 -11.83
C VAL A 175 0.50 15.47 -11.09
N VAL A 176 -0.26 16.36 -11.72
CA VAL A 176 -1.52 16.87 -11.16
C VAL A 176 -2.68 16.24 -11.92
N VAL A 177 -3.53 15.54 -11.19
CA VAL A 177 -4.77 14.97 -11.74
C VAL A 177 -5.79 16.10 -11.86
N VAL A 178 -6.30 16.30 -13.05
CA VAL A 178 -7.30 17.34 -13.37
C VAL A 178 -8.46 16.71 -14.13
N ASP A 179 -9.67 17.22 -13.88
CA ASP A 179 -10.83 16.78 -14.63
C ASP A 179 -10.73 17.17 -16.10
N ARG A 180 -11.28 16.35 -16.98
CA ARG A 180 -11.33 16.64 -18.42
C ARG A 180 -12.11 17.92 -18.68
N GLY A 181 -11.47 18.83 -19.38
CA GLY A 181 -12.05 20.14 -19.70
C GLY A 181 -11.76 21.23 -18.67
N ASP A 182 -11.14 20.91 -17.54
CA ASP A 182 -10.64 21.88 -16.58
C ASP A 182 -9.25 22.42 -17.00
N GLY A 183 -9.23 23.09 -18.14
CA GLY A 183 -8.00 23.70 -18.70
C GLY A 183 -7.43 24.84 -17.85
N LYS A 184 -8.13 25.26 -16.80
CA LYS A 184 -7.84 26.47 -16.00
C LYS A 184 -7.34 26.19 -14.59
N THR A 185 -7.13 24.92 -14.22
CA THR A 185 -6.56 24.61 -12.89
C THR A 185 -5.24 25.37 -12.73
N PRO A 186 -5.16 26.33 -11.80
CA PRO A 186 -3.96 27.13 -11.63
C PRO A 186 -2.84 26.25 -11.03
N LEU A 187 -1.76 26.11 -11.76
CA LEU A 187 -0.54 25.42 -11.31
C LEU A 187 0.51 26.39 -10.78
N ASP A 188 0.19 27.67 -10.74
CA ASP A 188 1.10 28.77 -10.36
C ASP A 188 1.74 28.57 -8.97
N ALA A 189 1.02 27.90 -8.06
CA ALA A 189 1.55 27.59 -6.73
C ALA A 189 2.74 26.61 -6.80
N LEU A 190 2.70 25.63 -7.70
CA LEU A 190 3.78 24.67 -7.92
C LEU A 190 4.94 25.31 -8.71
N GLU A 191 4.63 26.17 -9.67
CA GLU A 191 5.63 26.92 -10.43
C GLU A 191 6.44 27.86 -9.53
N ARG A 192 5.79 28.51 -8.56
CA ARG A 192 6.47 29.30 -7.51
C ARG A 192 7.43 28.49 -6.64
N LEU A 193 7.21 27.20 -6.52
CA LEU A 193 8.13 26.26 -5.86
C LEU A 193 9.25 25.77 -6.77
N ASN A 194 9.32 26.27 -8.03
CA ASN A 194 10.21 25.83 -9.09
C ASN A 194 10.00 24.34 -9.47
N VAL A 195 8.75 23.87 -9.33
CA VAL A 195 8.30 22.53 -9.74
C VAL A 195 7.55 22.68 -11.06
N ARG A 196 7.86 21.82 -12.03
CA ARG A 196 7.17 21.78 -13.33
C ARG A 196 6.19 20.60 -13.34
N PRO A 197 4.92 20.81 -12.98
CA PRO A 197 3.95 19.74 -12.94
C PRO A 197 3.51 19.33 -14.33
N MET A 198 3.24 18.05 -14.50
CA MET A 198 2.54 17.50 -15.65
C MET A 198 1.06 17.39 -15.34
N ARG A 199 0.19 17.69 -16.30
CA ARG A 199 -1.25 17.47 -16.17
C ARG A 199 -1.59 16.05 -16.58
N PHE A 200 -2.45 15.41 -15.80
CA PHE A 200 -3.07 14.14 -16.14
C PHE A 200 -4.59 14.35 -16.16
N GLU A 201 -5.14 14.51 -17.36
CA GLU A 201 -6.57 14.78 -17.56
C GLU A 201 -7.37 13.48 -17.53
N THR A 202 -8.03 13.22 -16.40
CA THR A 202 -8.86 12.05 -16.18
C THR A 202 -9.91 12.30 -15.10
N GLY A 203 -11.06 11.63 -15.19
CA GLY A 203 -12.05 11.59 -14.12
C GLY A 203 -11.78 10.51 -13.08
N ALA A 204 -10.60 9.88 -13.11
CA ALA A 204 -10.20 8.91 -12.12
C ALA A 204 -9.80 9.58 -10.80
N LEU A 205 -9.98 8.86 -9.69
CA LEU A 205 -9.43 9.29 -8.41
C LEU A 205 -7.90 9.39 -8.49
N PRO A 206 -7.24 10.26 -7.72
CA PRO A 206 -5.79 10.42 -7.76
C PRO A 206 -5.00 9.13 -7.50
N GLU A 207 -5.48 8.29 -6.56
CA GLU A 207 -4.91 6.97 -6.29
C GLU A 207 -5.03 6.02 -7.49
N ASP A 208 -6.18 6.01 -8.16
CA ASP A 208 -6.42 5.21 -9.34
C ASP A 208 -5.61 5.71 -10.54
N ALA A 209 -5.49 7.03 -10.68
CA ALA A 209 -4.64 7.67 -11.68
C ALA A 209 -3.16 7.30 -11.47
N ALA A 210 -2.69 7.25 -10.22
CA ALA A 210 -1.33 6.82 -9.88
C ALA A 210 -1.09 5.34 -10.23
N LEU A 211 -2.06 4.46 -9.93
CA LEU A 211 -2.02 3.05 -10.31
C LEU A 211 -1.98 2.87 -11.83
N MET A 212 -2.86 3.57 -12.54
CA MET A 212 -2.86 3.56 -14.00
C MET A 212 -1.55 4.09 -14.58
N LEU A 213 -1.02 5.17 -14.04
CA LEU A 213 0.25 5.77 -14.47
C LEU A 213 1.40 4.77 -14.36
N ALA A 214 1.49 4.02 -13.24
CA ALA A 214 2.48 2.96 -13.08
C ALA A 214 2.33 1.86 -14.15
N SER A 215 1.10 1.37 -14.35
CA SER A 215 0.81 0.33 -15.33
C SER A 215 1.06 0.78 -16.77
N LEU A 216 0.62 1.99 -17.12
CA LEU A 216 0.79 2.57 -18.47
C LEU A 216 2.26 2.93 -18.76
N SER A 217 3.06 3.16 -17.72
CA SER A 217 4.52 3.32 -17.82
C SER A 217 5.26 1.99 -17.87
N HIS A 218 4.54 0.87 -18.08
CA HIS A 218 5.09 -0.48 -18.21
C HIS A 218 5.87 -0.97 -16.99
N ALA A 219 5.39 -0.67 -15.76
CA ALA A 219 5.89 -1.31 -14.57
C ALA A 219 5.75 -2.83 -14.68
N SER A 220 6.76 -3.58 -14.22
CA SER A 220 6.68 -5.06 -14.22
C SER A 220 5.68 -5.58 -13.19
N LEU A 221 5.50 -4.84 -12.10
CA LEU A 221 4.58 -5.12 -11.00
C LEU A 221 4.17 -3.80 -10.36
N VAL A 222 2.93 -3.69 -9.91
CA VAL A 222 2.44 -2.54 -9.14
C VAL A 222 2.02 -3.02 -7.76
N VAL A 223 2.67 -2.49 -6.73
CA VAL A 223 2.33 -2.76 -5.33
C VAL A 223 1.54 -1.55 -4.80
N GLY A 224 0.33 -1.78 -4.33
CA GLY A 224 -0.50 -0.74 -3.71
C GLY A 224 -0.35 -0.75 -2.19
N ALA A 225 0.12 0.35 -1.60
CA ALA A 225 0.17 0.59 -0.16
C ALA A 225 -0.85 1.68 0.22
N GLY A 226 -1.70 1.40 1.20
CA GLY A 226 -2.85 2.25 1.52
C GLY A 226 -3.97 2.21 0.48
N VAL A 227 -3.86 1.34 -0.52
CA VAL A 227 -4.83 1.21 -1.61
C VAL A 227 -5.75 0.03 -1.33
N HIS A 228 -6.84 0.27 -0.64
CA HIS A 228 -7.81 -0.77 -0.32
C HIS A 228 -9.10 -0.58 -1.10
N ALA A 229 -9.71 -1.67 -1.54
CA ALA A 229 -11.07 -1.72 -2.03
C ALA A 229 -11.71 -2.99 -1.45
N SER A 230 -12.63 -2.80 -0.54
CA SER A 230 -13.36 -3.84 0.16
C SER A 230 -14.84 -3.83 -0.24
N LEU A 231 -15.57 -4.85 0.18
CA LEU A 231 -17.02 -4.86 0.06
C LEU A 231 -17.65 -3.75 0.90
N ASP A 232 -17.05 -3.42 2.05
CA ASP A 232 -17.50 -2.34 2.93
C ASP A 232 -17.44 -0.99 2.21
N ASP A 233 -16.34 -0.75 1.48
CA ASP A 233 -16.20 0.45 0.63
C ASP A 233 -17.29 0.51 -0.45
N PHE A 234 -17.68 -0.63 -1.02
CA PHE A 234 -18.74 -0.70 -2.02
C PHE A 234 -20.11 -0.41 -1.41
N LEU A 235 -20.35 -0.82 -0.17
CA LEU A 235 -21.60 -0.59 0.54
C LEU A 235 -21.71 0.81 1.14
N ASP A 236 -20.60 1.52 1.28
CA ASP A 236 -20.58 2.91 1.75
C ASP A 236 -21.16 3.84 0.68
N ARG A 237 -22.39 4.33 0.95
CA ARG A 237 -23.11 5.23 0.04
C ARG A 237 -22.46 6.61 -0.11
N GLN A 238 -21.60 7.00 0.83
CA GLN A 238 -20.91 8.29 0.82
C GLN A 238 -19.64 8.25 -0.02
N ARG A 239 -19.13 7.03 -0.33
CA ARG A 239 -17.91 6.89 -1.10
C ARG A 239 -18.14 7.18 -2.57
N THR A 240 -17.50 8.22 -3.05
CA THR A 240 -17.47 8.60 -4.47
C THR A 240 -16.34 7.85 -5.20
N GLY A 241 -16.41 7.78 -6.53
CA GLY A 241 -15.31 7.24 -7.34
C GLY A 241 -15.20 5.72 -7.42
N LEU A 242 -16.17 4.95 -6.90
CA LEU A 242 -16.17 3.48 -6.95
C LEU A 242 -15.94 2.93 -8.37
N ALA A 243 -16.55 3.56 -9.38
CA ALA A 243 -16.38 3.18 -10.78
C ALA A 243 -14.92 3.27 -11.22
N SER A 244 -14.23 4.35 -10.84
CA SER A 244 -12.80 4.53 -11.10
C SER A 244 -11.98 3.41 -10.44
N THR A 245 -12.19 3.18 -9.16
CA THR A 245 -11.45 2.19 -8.37
C THR A 245 -11.60 0.77 -8.93
N TYR A 246 -12.83 0.34 -9.22
CA TYR A 246 -13.08 -1.00 -9.73
C TYR A 246 -12.56 -1.20 -11.16
N LEU A 247 -12.78 -0.23 -12.05
CA LEU A 247 -12.32 -0.34 -13.43
C LEU A 247 -10.79 -0.24 -13.54
N THR A 248 -10.15 0.57 -12.70
CA THR A 248 -8.69 0.62 -12.59
C THR A 248 -8.12 -0.72 -12.13
N ARG A 249 -8.70 -1.33 -11.09
CA ARG A 249 -8.28 -2.66 -10.62
C ARG A 249 -8.49 -3.74 -11.66
N LEU A 250 -9.62 -3.71 -12.37
CA LEU A 250 -9.88 -4.63 -13.47
C LEU A 250 -8.85 -4.49 -14.60
N ARG A 251 -8.46 -3.25 -14.92
CA ARG A 251 -7.42 -2.97 -15.93
C ARG A 251 -6.05 -3.48 -15.50
N LEU A 252 -5.65 -3.25 -14.26
CA LEU A 252 -4.35 -3.71 -13.77
C LEU A 252 -4.32 -5.24 -13.63
N GLY A 253 -5.44 -5.85 -13.25
CA GLY A 253 -5.55 -7.30 -13.11
C GLY A 253 -4.44 -7.89 -12.22
N PRO A 254 -3.73 -8.95 -12.70
CA PRO A 254 -2.69 -9.61 -11.93
C PRO A 254 -1.42 -8.76 -11.72
N GLN A 255 -1.31 -7.61 -12.38
CA GLN A 255 -0.18 -6.69 -12.19
C GLN A 255 -0.23 -5.98 -10.82
N LEU A 256 -1.44 -5.85 -10.22
CA LEU A 256 -1.64 -5.19 -8.93
C LEU A 256 -1.53 -6.20 -7.78
N VAL A 257 -0.67 -5.91 -6.83
CA VAL A 257 -0.50 -6.68 -5.60
C VAL A 257 -0.67 -5.76 -4.39
N ASP A 258 -1.42 -6.22 -3.40
CA ASP A 258 -1.57 -5.52 -2.13
C ASP A 258 -0.25 -5.53 -1.34
N ALA A 259 0.10 -4.39 -0.74
CA ALA A 259 1.32 -4.24 0.07
C ALA A 259 1.41 -5.26 1.21
N ARG A 260 0.27 -5.65 1.79
CA ARG A 260 0.18 -6.64 2.88
C ARG A 260 0.54 -8.06 2.42
N ALA A 261 0.32 -8.37 1.14
CA ALA A 261 0.66 -9.67 0.58
C ALA A 261 2.17 -9.83 0.33
N VAL A 262 2.87 -8.73 0.04
CA VAL A 262 4.29 -8.78 -0.32
C VAL A 262 5.17 -9.44 0.75
N PRO A 263 5.09 -9.10 2.06
CA PRO A 263 5.91 -9.76 3.08
C PRO A 263 5.64 -11.26 3.21
N VAL A 264 4.41 -11.70 2.93
CA VAL A 264 4.00 -13.11 2.98
C VAL A 264 4.55 -13.89 1.79
N LEU A 265 4.47 -13.30 0.60
CA LEU A 265 4.94 -13.92 -0.65
C LEU A 265 6.46 -13.85 -0.79
N TYR A 266 7.07 -12.81 -0.23
CA TYR A 266 8.49 -12.53 -0.32
C TYR A 266 9.24 -13.04 0.91
N SER A 267 9.29 -14.35 1.10
CA SER A 267 9.93 -15.00 2.25
C SER A 267 11.39 -15.43 2.03
N GLY A 268 11.97 -15.13 0.88
CA GLY A 268 13.14 -15.82 0.38
C GLY A 268 14.43 -15.05 0.28
N ARG A 269 14.92 -14.41 1.35
CA ARG A 269 16.31 -13.97 1.33
C ARG A 269 17.23 -15.06 1.83
N VAL A 270 17.96 -15.71 0.91
CA VAL A 270 19.20 -16.40 1.29
C VAL A 270 20.12 -15.35 1.89
N ARG A 271 20.36 -15.41 3.18
CA ARG A 271 21.23 -14.44 3.86
C ARG A 271 22.63 -14.56 3.25
N THR A 272 23.20 -13.45 2.82
CA THR A 272 24.51 -13.40 2.14
C THR A 272 25.60 -14.16 2.92
N TRP A 273 25.54 -14.16 4.26
CA TRP A 273 26.47 -14.93 5.10
C TRP A 273 26.34 -16.45 4.93
N GLN A 274 25.13 -16.97 4.61
CA GLN A 274 24.93 -18.40 4.32
C GLN A 274 25.60 -18.81 3.01
N LEU A 275 25.62 -17.93 2.02
CA LEU A 275 26.37 -18.13 0.78
C LEU A 275 27.88 -18.16 1.05
N TRP A 276 28.38 -17.23 1.87
CA TRP A 276 29.78 -17.22 2.30
C TRP A 276 30.15 -18.46 3.11
N LEU A 277 29.25 -18.94 3.97
CA LEU A 277 29.45 -20.17 4.74
C LEU A 277 29.49 -21.41 3.84
N ALA A 278 28.58 -21.48 2.86
CA ALA A 278 28.59 -22.57 1.87
C ALA A 278 29.86 -22.54 1.01
N LEU A 279 30.28 -21.34 0.58
CA LEU A 279 31.55 -21.18 -0.17
C LEU A 279 32.77 -21.60 0.68
N LEU A 280 32.82 -21.16 1.94
CA LEU A 280 33.90 -21.56 2.87
C LEU A 280 33.91 -23.07 3.12
N ALA A 281 32.74 -23.66 3.35
CA ALA A 281 32.62 -25.13 3.52
C ALA A 281 33.08 -25.88 2.26
N GLY A 282 32.71 -25.40 1.07
CA GLY A 282 33.20 -25.94 -0.19
C GLY A 282 34.71 -25.83 -0.34
N LEU A 283 35.27 -24.66 0.00
CA LEU A 283 36.71 -24.42 -0.03
C LEU A 283 37.45 -25.35 0.93
N VAL A 284 36.97 -25.49 2.17
CA VAL A 284 37.53 -26.40 3.18
C VAL A 284 37.48 -27.86 2.69
N ALA A 285 36.38 -28.27 2.08
CA ALA A 285 36.24 -29.62 1.52
C ALA A 285 37.26 -29.87 0.38
N VAL A 286 37.47 -28.91 -0.51
CA VAL A 286 38.45 -28.99 -1.60
C VAL A 286 39.87 -29.05 -1.03
N VAL A 287 40.20 -28.20 -0.07
CA VAL A 287 41.54 -28.21 0.58
C VAL A 287 41.79 -29.55 1.30
N ALA A 288 40.77 -30.07 2.01
CA ALA A 288 40.87 -31.37 2.67
C ALA A 288 41.05 -32.52 1.65
N ALA A 289 40.29 -32.49 0.54
CA ALA A 289 40.42 -33.48 -0.52
C ALA A 289 41.81 -33.45 -1.17
N ILE A 290 42.39 -32.28 -1.43
CA ILE A 290 43.74 -32.12 -1.95
C ILE A 290 44.77 -32.63 -0.92
N GLY A 291 44.60 -32.26 0.36
CA GLY A 291 45.54 -32.65 1.43
C GLY A 291 45.63 -34.17 1.69
N VAL A 292 44.63 -34.95 1.30
CA VAL A 292 44.65 -36.43 1.39
C VAL A 292 45.40 -37.03 0.21
N THR A 293 45.65 -36.30 -0.87
CA THR A 293 46.38 -36.83 -2.03
C THR A 293 47.89 -36.68 -1.84
N PRO A 294 48.71 -37.63 -2.37
CA PRO A 294 50.18 -37.55 -2.28
C PRO A 294 50.76 -36.25 -2.86
N VAL A 295 50.14 -35.73 -3.91
CA VAL A 295 50.54 -34.48 -4.56
C VAL A 295 50.20 -33.28 -3.68
N GLY A 296 49.07 -33.32 -3.01
CA GLY A 296 48.63 -32.24 -2.09
C GLY A 296 49.49 -32.18 -0.83
N GLN A 297 49.99 -33.32 -0.34
CA GLN A 297 50.94 -33.36 0.80
C GLN A 297 52.27 -32.70 0.42
N GLN A 298 52.79 -32.94 -0.78
CA GLN A 298 54.00 -32.26 -1.27
C GLN A 298 53.77 -30.74 -1.38
N TRP A 299 52.65 -30.32 -1.86
CA TRP A 299 52.29 -28.90 -1.94
C TRP A 299 52.18 -28.24 -0.57
N PHE A 300 51.69 -28.97 0.43
CA PHE A 300 51.60 -28.47 1.80
C PHE A 300 52.96 -28.32 2.44
N ASP A 301 53.85 -29.26 2.21
CA ASP A 301 55.24 -29.21 2.72
C ASP A 301 56.05 -28.07 2.08
N ASP A 302 55.81 -27.76 0.80
CA ASP A 302 56.46 -26.65 0.09
C ASP A 302 55.89 -25.27 0.48
N LEU A 303 54.61 -25.19 0.88
CA LEU A 303 53.95 -23.97 1.31
C LEU A 303 54.26 -23.58 2.77
N GLN A 304 54.59 -24.54 3.63
CA GLN A 304 54.83 -24.32 5.04
C GLN A 304 55.97 -23.33 5.31
N PRO A 305 57.15 -23.41 4.64
CA PRO A 305 58.22 -22.44 4.81
C PRO A 305 57.86 -21.06 4.30
N ALA A 306 57.11 -20.96 3.19
CA ALA A 306 56.69 -19.66 2.64
C ALA A 306 55.69 -18.93 3.55
N LEU A 307 54.79 -19.68 4.20
CA LEU A 307 53.85 -19.14 5.18
C LEU A 307 54.53 -18.67 6.47
N SER A 308 55.55 -19.41 6.94
CA SER A 308 56.31 -19.06 8.13
C SER A 308 57.15 -17.76 7.89
N ASP A 309 57.72 -17.58 6.71
CA ASP A 309 58.42 -16.39 6.31
C ASP A 309 57.50 -15.17 6.19
N LEU A 310 56.30 -15.36 5.68
CA LEU A 310 55.33 -14.31 5.56
C LEU A 310 54.79 -13.86 6.94
N LEU A 311 54.57 -14.79 7.86
CA LEU A 311 54.17 -14.52 9.25
C LEU A 311 55.27 -13.79 10.03
N SER A 312 56.54 -14.19 9.84
CA SER A 312 57.69 -13.51 10.47
C SER A 312 57.88 -12.10 9.96
N THR A 313 57.66 -11.88 8.65
CA THR A 313 57.73 -10.53 8.03
C THR A 313 56.60 -9.63 8.54
N VAL A 314 55.37 -10.17 8.69
CA VAL A 314 54.25 -9.38 9.24
C VAL A 314 54.46 -9.07 10.71
N GLN A 315 54.97 -10.01 11.53
CA GLN A 315 55.30 -9.75 12.92
C GLN A 315 56.44 -8.70 13.07
N GLY A 316 57.41 -8.68 12.16
CA GLY A 316 58.48 -7.67 12.13
C GLY A 316 58.00 -6.26 11.73
N LEU A 317 56.83 -6.14 11.09
CA LEU A 317 56.24 -4.85 10.70
C LEU A 317 55.45 -4.21 11.86
N PHE A 318 55.08 -4.98 12.88
CA PHE A 318 54.32 -4.52 14.05
C PHE A 318 55.17 -4.46 15.36
N SER A 319 56.49 -4.71 15.28
CA SER A 319 57.48 -4.50 16.35
C SER A 319 58.32 -3.29 16.04
#